data_4fb4af86bbdddd108374790a9ad8b548
#
_entry.id   4fb4af86bbdddd108374790a9ad8b548
#
_cell.length_a   1.000
_cell.length_b   1.000
_cell.length_c   1.000
_cell.angle_alpha   90.00
_cell.angle_beta   90.00
_cell.angle_gamma   90.00
#
_symmetry.space_group_name_H-M   'P 1'
#
loop_
_entity.id
_entity.type
_entity.pdbx_description
1 polymer ?
#
loop_
_entity_poly.entity_id
_entity_poly.type
_entity_poly.pdbx_seq_one_letter_code
_entity_poly.pdbx_strand_id
1 'polypeptide(L)'
;ITQVDHKVEVLYSGHVVISDTITVTGQLPDSFLIGFPYKYSAFILKGTAYDSTYKILPMTLGVQMQSQSGFYGSSIDIPSGSSQVFTIVFILSNGVLTTTNNGYKLDFPAYPSFVTTVSQCNVNVDLPTGTNIIGIDKTDGSVNSTTYQKNNLPAFTYSPATATFSAVYGYIQDVNIPTLNRQVNISPSGAITCTDNYKIINNSTSSISSFIFNLPPTATNVV
;
A
#
# COMPACT_ATOMS: atom_id res chain seq x y z
N ILE A 1 15.62 -15.48 -4.20
CA ILE A 1 14.17 -15.42 -3.89
C ILE A 1 13.49 -16.42 -4.81
N THR A 2 12.76 -17.37 -4.23
CA THR A 2 12.05 -18.39 -5.03
C THR A 2 10.68 -17.91 -5.46
N GLN A 3 9.95 -17.23 -4.57
CA GLN A 3 8.60 -16.75 -4.87
C GLN A 3 8.34 -15.41 -4.17
N VAL A 4 7.55 -14.58 -4.85
CA VAL A 4 6.93 -13.38 -4.30
C VAL A 4 5.47 -13.40 -4.67
N ASP A 5 4.60 -13.25 -3.68
CA ASP A 5 3.17 -13.01 -3.85
C ASP A 5 2.93 -11.51 -3.60
N HIS A 6 2.77 -10.76 -4.69
CA HIS A 6 2.57 -9.31 -4.71
C HIS A 6 1.07 -9.00 -4.77
N LYS A 7 0.51 -8.55 -3.67
CA LYS A 7 -0.90 -8.14 -3.57
C LYS A 7 -0.99 -6.62 -3.55
N VAL A 8 -1.81 -6.06 -4.43
CA VAL A 8 -2.16 -4.63 -4.48
C VAL A 8 -3.64 -4.51 -4.19
N GLU A 9 -4.00 -3.98 -3.04
CA GLU A 9 -5.39 -3.87 -2.57
C GLU A 9 -5.83 -2.41 -2.53
N VAL A 10 -6.89 -2.08 -3.26
CA VAL A 10 -7.52 -0.77 -3.22
C VAL A 10 -8.60 -0.78 -2.14
N LEU A 11 -8.43 0.05 -1.13
CA LEU A 11 -9.40 0.17 -0.04
C LEU A 11 -10.58 1.08 -0.43
N TYR A 12 -11.69 0.95 0.29
CA TYR A 12 -12.85 1.84 0.12
C TYR A 12 -12.54 3.32 0.34
N SER A 13 -11.51 3.63 1.11
CA SER A 13 -11.00 4.99 1.32
C SER A 13 -10.15 5.54 0.17
N GLY A 14 -9.93 4.77 -0.89
CA GLY A 14 -9.03 5.10 -1.98
C GLY A 14 -7.54 4.87 -1.68
N HIS A 15 -7.18 4.59 -0.44
CA HIS A 15 -5.81 4.19 -0.09
C HIS A 15 -5.48 2.83 -0.70
N VAL A 16 -4.20 2.60 -0.93
CA VAL A 16 -3.71 1.35 -1.53
C VAL A 16 -2.77 0.65 -0.57
N VAL A 17 -3.01 -0.63 -0.34
CA VAL A 17 -2.13 -1.49 0.44
C VAL A 17 -1.40 -2.41 -0.50
N ILE A 18 -0.07 -2.37 -0.49
CA ILE A 18 0.79 -3.30 -1.21
C ILE A 18 1.38 -4.27 -0.19
N SER A 19 1.14 -5.56 -0.39
CA SER A 19 1.67 -6.62 0.47
C SER A 19 2.50 -7.59 -0.36
N ASP A 20 3.79 -7.67 -0.05
CA ASP A 20 4.73 -8.57 -0.68
C ASP A 20 5.07 -9.72 0.27
N THR A 21 4.53 -10.91 0.04
CA THR A 21 4.94 -12.13 0.76
C THR A 21 6.07 -12.80 0.01
N ILE A 22 7.21 -12.88 0.67
CA ILE A 22 8.48 -13.29 0.08
C ILE A 22 8.88 -14.64 0.64
N THR A 23 9.19 -15.59 -0.24
CA THR A 23 9.77 -16.89 0.09
C THR A 23 11.21 -16.96 -0.42
N VAL A 24 12.13 -17.23 0.48
CA VAL A 24 13.57 -17.39 0.18
C VAL A 24 13.98 -18.83 0.45
N THR A 25 14.80 -19.40 -0.41
CA THR A 25 15.44 -20.70 -0.16
C THR A 25 16.91 -20.49 0.15
N GLY A 26 17.41 -21.19 1.16
CA GLY A 26 18.81 -21.08 1.63
C GLY A 26 18.97 -20.04 2.74
N GLN A 27 20.17 -19.49 2.87
CA GLN A 27 20.50 -18.55 3.94
C GLN A 27 19.88 -17.18 3.66
N LEU A 28 19.17 -16.64 4.65
CA LEU A 28 18.68 -15.27 4.63
C LEU A 28 19.83 -14.29 4.85
N PRO A 29 19.85 -13.14 4.15
CA PRO A 29 20.78 -12.06 4.45
C PRO A 29 20.38 -11.38 5.77
N ASP A 30 21.32 -10.74 6.45
CA ASP A 30 21.04 -9.96 7.66
C ASP A 30 20.16 -8.73 7.37
N SER A 31 20.22 -8.21 6.14
CA SER A 31 19.41 -7.11 5.63
C SER A 31 18.85 -7.44 4.25
N PHE A 32 17.57 -7.19 4.07
CA PHE A 32 16.84 -7.43 2.84
C PHE A 32 16.37 -6.12 2.23
N LEU A 33 16.64 -5.92 0.93
CA LEU A 33 16.26 -4.70 0.21
C LEU A 33 15.10 -4.98 -0.76
N ILE A 34 14.06 -4.17 -0.65
CA ILE A 34 12.92 -4.11 -1.56
C ILE A 34 12.67 -2.66 -1.98
N GLY A 35 12.15 -2.45 -3.17
CA GLY A 35 11.82 -1.11 -3.64
C GLY A 35 10.79 -1.08 -4.75
N PHE A 36 10.45 0.14 -5.14
CA PHE A 36 9.54 0.46 -6.24
C PHE A 36 10.12 1.57 -7.10
N PRO A 37 9.59 1.84 -8.31
CA PRO A 37 9.88 3.07 -9.04
C PRO A 37 9.75 4.31 -8.15
N TYR A 38 10.74 5.20 -8.17
CA TYR A 38 10.83 6.36 -7.27
C TYR A 38 9.60 7.27 -7.32
N LYS A 39 8.88 7.29 -8.45
CA LYS A 39 7.65 8.08 -8.59
C LYS A 39 6.58 7.78 -7.54
N TYR A 40 6.61 6.61 -6.92
CA TYR A 40 5.67 6.23 -5.86
C TYR A 40 6.08 6.72 -4.46
N SER A 41 7.30 7.23 -4.29
CA SER A 41 7.84 7.65 -2.99
C SER A 41 6.98 8.68 -2.26
N ALA A 42 6.42 9.64 -2.99
CA ALA A 42 5.57 10.69 -2.44
C ALA A 42 4.22 10.18 -1.89
N PHE A 43 3.82 8.98 -2.26
CA PHE A 43 2.54 8.39 -1.86
C PHE A 43 2.67 7.39 -0.71
N ILE A 44 3.88 6.96 -0.35
CA ILE A 44 4.09 6.00 0.74
C ILE A 44 3.87 6.68 2.08
N LEU A 45 2.83 6.24 2.80
CA LEU A 45 2.47 6.74 4.11
C LEU A 45 3.14 5.94 5.22
N LYS A 46 3.27 4.62 5.02
CA LYS A 46 3.80 3.69 6.03
C LYS A 46 4.35 2.44 5.38
N GLY A 47 5.38 1.87 6.00
CA GLY A 47 5.88 0.52 5.74
C GLY A 47 5.97 -0.27 7.02
N THR A 48 5.74 -1.58 6.95
CA THR A 48 5.95 -2.53 8.04
C THR A 48 6.34 -3.88 7.46
N ALA A 49 7.09 -4.67 8.23
CA ALA A 49 7.45 -6.03 7.84
C ALA A 49 7.26 -6.98 9.02
N TYR A 50 6.90 -8.23 8.75
CA TYR A 50 6.73 -9.26 9.77
C TYR A 50 7.00 -10.65 9.19
N ASP A 51 7.44 -11.56 10.04
CA ASP A 51 7.67 -12.96 9.66
C ASP A 51 6.36 -13.78 9.66
N SER A 52 6.45 -15.06 9.31
CA SER A 52 5.30 -15.98 9.28
C SER A 52 4.64 -16.22 10.64
N THR A 53 5.24 -15.77 11.74
CA THR A 53 4.69 -15.81 13.10
C THR A 53 4.12 -14.47 13.54
N TYR A 54 4.02 -13.49 12.62
CA TYR A 54 3.62 -12.09 12.86
C TYR A 54 4.57 -11.32 13.79
N LYS A 55 5.80 -11.79 13.98
CA LYS A 55 6.83 -11.02 14.66
C LYS A 55 7.29 -9.89 13.75
N ILE A 56 7.26 -8.67 14.28
CA ILE A 56 7.68 -7.47 13.54
C ILE A 56 9.18 -7.53 13.26
N LEU A 57 9.54 -7.26 12.01
CA LEU A 57 10.91 -7.09 11.54
C LEU A 57 11.21 -5.60 11.44
N PRO A 58 12.35 -5.12 11.98
CA PRO A 58 12.73 -3.71 11.85
C PRO A 58 12.85 -3.31 10.38
N MET A 59 12.32 -2.13 10.03
CA MET A 59 12.27 -1.65 8.66
C MET A 59 12.65 -0.17 8.59
N THR A 60 13.50 0.17 7.63
CA THR A 60 13.88 1.55 7.30
C THR A 60 13.42 1.90 5.90
N LEU A 61 12.65 2.98 5.79
CA LEU A 61 12.11 3.50 4.53
C LEU A 61 13.07 4.52 3.90
N GLY A 62 13.00 4.68 2.57
CA GLY A 62 13.73 5.71 1.84
C GLY A 62 15.22 5.44 1.70
N VAL A 63 15.63 4.18 1.76
CA VAL A 63 17.03 3.79 1.53
C VAL A 63 17.34 3.67 0.04
N GLN A 64 18.61 3.84 -0.31
CA GLN A 64 19.05 3.63 -1.69
C GLN A 64 19.07 2.13 -2.03
N MET A 65 18.58 1.77 -3.20
CA MET A 65 18.65 0.40 -3.74
C MET A 65 20.06 0.13 -4.30
N GLN A 66 21.03 -0.07 -3.41
CA GLN A 66 22.45 -0.15 -3.75
C GLN A 66 22.89 1.08 -4.58
N SER A 67 23.57 0.90 -5.72
CA SER A 67 24.00 2.00 -6.59
C SER A 67 22.97 2.37 -7.68
N GLN A 68 21.75 1.81 -7.62
CA GLN A 68 20.73 2.07 -8.63
C GLN A 68 19.92 3.32 -8.31
N SER A 69 19.82 4.21 -9.29
CA SER A 69 18.92 5.38 -9.23
C SER A 69 17.53 5.04 -9.76
N GLY A 70 16.54 5.88 -9.45
CA GLY A 70 15.17 5.73 -9.95
C GLY A 70 14.28 4.81 -9.11
N PHE A 71 14.77 4.33 -7.98
CA PHE A 71 14.00 3.49 -7.04
C PHE A 71 13.86 4.17 -5.68
N TYR A 72 12.71 3.98 -5.06
CA TYR A 72 12.49 4.17 -3.64
C TYR A 72 12.70 2.82 -2.96
N GLY A 73 13.72 2.70 -2.14
CA GLY A 73 14.07 1.45 -1.46
C GLY A 73 13.66 1.45 0.00
N SER A 74 13.55 0.24 0.53
CA SER A 74 13.36 -0.03 1.96
C SER A 74 14.25 -1.18 2.38
N SER A 75 14.85 -1.06 3.57
CA SER A 75 15.68 -2.11 4.18
C SER A 75 14.91 -2.76 5.32
N ILE A 76 14.92 -4.08 5.36
CA ILE A 76 14.34 -4.89 6.41
C ILE A 76 15.47 -5.66 7.10
N ASP A 77 15.63 -5.49 8.40
CA ASP A 77 16.58 -6.26 9.19
C ASP A 77 16.01 -7.64 9.47
N ILE A 78 16.74 -8.67 9.10
CA ILE A 78 16.34 -10.08 9.27
C ILE A 78 17.16 -10.68 10.41
N PRO A 79 16.63 -10.79 11.63
CA PRO A 79 17.33 -11.41 12.74
C PRO A 79 17.68 -12.86 12.46
N SER A 80 18.80 -13.33 13.01
CA SER A 80 19.20 -14.73 12.93
C SER A 80 18.07 -15.65 13.43
N GLY A 81 17.78 -16.71 12.68
CA GLY A 81 16.68 -17.65 12.98
C GLY A 81 15.31 -17.18 12.54
N SER A 82 15.19 -16.08 11.78
CA SER A 82 13.93 -15.67 11.16
C SER A 82 13.42 -16.71 10.14
N SER A 83 12.09 -16.71 9.95
CA SER A 83 11.45 -17.54 8.93
C SER A 83 11.92 -17.19 7.52
N GLN A 84 12.04 -18.19 6.66
CA GLN A 84 12.31 -18.00 5.23
C GLN A 84 11.11 -17.41 4.47
N VAL A 85 9.97 -17.24 5.15
CA VAL A 85 8.79 -16.57 4.64
C VAL A 85 8.50 -15.37 5.52
N PHE A 86 8.39 -14.19 4.91
CA PHE A 86 8.04 -12.95 5.58
C PHE A 86 7.25 -12.04 4.64
N THR A 87 6.49 -11.12 5.22
CA THR A 87 5.64 -10.20 4.47
C THR A 87 6.06 -8.76 4.76
N ILE A 88 6.12 -7.97 3.69
CA ILE A 88 6.38 -6.54 3.73
C ILE A 88 5.12 -5.83 3.24
N VAL A 89 4.63 -4.85 4.01
CA VAL A 89 3.41 -4.11 3.69
C VAL A 89 3.72 -2.64 3.57
N PHE A 90 3.25 -2.01 2.50
CA PHE A 90 3.28 -0.58 2.29
C PHE A 90 1.85 -0.04 2.20
N ILE A 91 1.59 1.08 2.83
CA ILE A 91 0.33 1.81 2.69
C ILE A 91 0.62 3.07 1.89
N LEU A 92 -0.07 3.22 0.78
CA LEU A 92 0.01 4.38 -0.10
C LEU A 92 -1.25 5.25 0.06
N SER A 93 -1.07 6.55 -0.12
CA SER A 93 -2.18 7.49 -0.16
C SER A 93 -3.06 7.27 -1.41
N ASN A 94 -4.26 7.82 -1.38
CA ASN A 94 -5.18 7.86 -2.52
C ASN A 94 -4.68 8.67 -3.73
N GLY A 95 -3.54 9.38 -3.60
CA GLY A 95 -2.91 10.10 -4.70
C GLY A 95 -2.45 9.24 -5.87
N VAL A 96 -2.35 7.90 -5.69
CA VAL A 96 -2.10 6.93 -6.77
C VAL A 96 -3.38 6.57 -7.54
N LEU A 97 -4.55 7.01 -7.09
CA LEU A 97 -5.85 6.75 -7.68
C LEU A 97 -6.38 8.02 -8.35
N THR A 98 -6.78 7.93 -9.60
CA THR A 98 -7.35 9.06 -10.35
C THR A 98 -8.76 8.71 -10.79
N THR A 99 -9.72 9.59 -10.53
CA THR A 99 -11.10 9.46 -11.02
C THR A 99 -11.16 9.67 -12.54
N THR A 100 -11.93 8.85 -13.22
CA THR A 100 -12.22 8.96 -14.65
C THR A 100 -13.73 9.09 -14.90
N ASN A 101 -14.15 9.37 -16.12
CA ASN A 101 -15.59 9.51 -16.44
C ASN A 101 -16.42 8.26 -16.09
N ASN A 102 -15.81 7.07 -16.12
CA ASN A 102 -16.50 5.78 -15.94
C ASN A 102 -15.93 4.91 -14.82
N GLY A 103 -15.18 5.51 -13.90
CA GLY A 103 -14.56 4.75 -12.79
C GLY A 103 -13.23 5.36 -12.35
N TYR A 104 -12.20 4.52 -12.23
CA TYR A 104 -10.92 4.90 -11.67
C TYR A 104 -9.75 4.34 -12.48
N LYS A 105 -8.62 5.04 -12.37
CA LYS A 105 -7.32 4.61 -12.85
C LYS A 105 -6.34 4.59 -11.67
N LEU A 106 -5.83 3.42 -11.34
CA LEU A 106 -4.80 3.20 -10.34
C LEU A 106 -3.42 3.20 -11.00
N ASP A 107 -2.49 4.02 -10.53
CA ASP A 107 -1.06 3.95 -10.88
C ASP A 107 -0.31 3.21 -9.76
N PHE A 108 0.35 2.09 -10.09
CA PHE A 108 0.97 1.22 -9.10
C PHE A 108 2.21 0.49 -9.66
N PRO A 109 3.11 -0.03 -8.81
CA PRO A 109 4.18 -0.91 -9.27
C PRO A 109 3.61 -2.28 -9.63
N ALA A 110 3.79 -2.72 -10.90
CA ALA A 110 3.33 -4.04 -11.36
C ALA A 110 4.05 -5.19 -10.66
N TYR A 111 5.29 -4.96 -10.24
CA TYR A 111 6.15 -5.88 -9.52
C TYR A 111 7.02 -5.12 -8.54
N PRO A 112 7.38 -5.71 -7.39
CA PRO A 112 8.40 -5.14 -6.52
C PRO A 112 9.79 -5.28 -7.16
N SER A 113 10.70 -4.40 -6.77
CA SER A 113 12.11 -4.42 -7.19
C SER A 113 12.98 -5.00 -6.09
N PHE A 114 13.85 -5.92 -6.45
CA PHE A 114 14.81 -6.54 -5.55
C PHE A 114 16.24 -6.39 -6.09
N VAL A 115 17.22 -6.59 -5.24
CA VAL A 115 18.64 -6.60 -5.64
C VAL A 115 19.07 -7.91 -6.31
N THR A 116 18.21 -8.93 -6.28
CA THR A 116 18.42 -10.25 -6.88
C THR A 116 17.23 -10.64 -7.74
N THR A 117 17.43 -11.62 -8.63
CA THR A 117 16.36 -12.19 -9.43
C THR A 117 15.35 -12.94 -8.56
N VAL A 118 14.07 -12.88 -8.91
CA VAL A 118 12.97 -13.66 -8.33
C VAL A 118 12.56 -14.73 -9.33
N SER A 119 12.50 -16.00 -8.89
CA SER A 119 12.14 -17.10 -9.80
C SER A 119 10.68 -16.98 -10.27
N GLN A 120 9.77 -16.62 -9.37
CA GLN A 120 8.34 -16.45 -9.66
C GLN A 120 7.74 -15.29 -8.87
N CYS A 121 7.06 -14.38 -9.55
CA CYS A 121 6.27 -13.32 -8.94
C CYS A 121 4.81 -13.48 -9.37
N ASN A 122 3.93 -13.78 -8.42
CA ASN A 122 2.49 -13.82 -8.61
C ASN A 122 1.92 -12.46 -8.20
N VAL A 123 1.03 -11.92 -9.00
CA VAL A 123 0.42 -10.60 -8.74
C VAL A 123 -1.09 -10.74 -8.64
N ASN A 124 -1.66 -10.10 -7.63
CA ASN A 124 -3.10 -9.97 -7.45
C ASN A 124 -3.46 -8.51 -7.16
N VAL A 125 -4.29 -7.92 -8.01
CA VAL A 125 -4.88 -6.58 -7.81
C VAL A 125 -6.28 -6.77 -7.25
N ASP A 126 -6.44 -6.53 -5.96
CA ASP A 126 -7.69 -6.69 -5.24
C ASP A 126 -8.44 -5.35 -5.22
N LEU A 127 -9.61 -5.34 -5.81
CA LEU A 127 -10.44 -4.14 -5.96
C LEU A 127 -11.66 -4.21 -5.03
N PRO A 128 -12.20 -3.07 -4.59
CA PRO A 128 -13.41 -3.03 -3.78
C PRO A 128 -14.58 -3.78 -4.43
N THR A 129 -15.43 -4.38 -3.63
CA THR A 129 -16.64 -5.06 -4.11
C THR A 129 -17.49 -4.11 -4.97
N GLY A 130 -18.05 -4.61 -6.06
CA GLY A 130 -18.86 -3.80 -6.98
C GLY A 130 -18.04 -3.02 -8.02
N THR A 131 -16.74 -3.30 -8.12
CA THR A 131 -15.89 -2.79 -9.20
C THR A 131 -15.64 -3.90 -10.23
N ASN A 132 -15.34 -3.50 -11.46
CA ASN A 132 -14.97 -4.42 -12.54
C ASN A 132 -13.70 -3.94 -13.21
N ILE A 133 -12.69 -4.81 -13.29
CA ILE A 133 -11.46 -4.52 -14.02
C ILE A 133 -11.77 -4.35 -15.52
N ILE A 134 -11.20 -3.32 -16.13
CA ILE A 134 -11.24 -3.09 -17.57
C ILE A 134 -9.92 -3.58 -18.18
N GLY A 135 -8.80 -3.29 -17.52
CA GLY A 135 -7.50 -3.76 -17.95
C GLY A 135 -6.38 -3.23 -17.07
N ILE A 136 -5.24 -3.90 -17.15
CA ILE A 136 -3.98 -3.49 -16.52
C ILE A 136 -2.94 -3.35 -17.61
N ASP A 137 -2.42 -2.14 -17.79
CA ASP A 137 -1.30 -1.82 -18.68
C ASP A 137 0.00 -1.77 -17.86
N LYS A 138 0.95 -2.59 -18.22
CA LYS A 138 2.27 -2.69 -17.59
C LYS A 138 3.38 -2.68 -18.63
N THR A 139 4.60 -2.45 -18.23
CA THR A 139 5.76 -2.30 -19.13
C THR A 139 6.02 -3.50 -20.02
N ASP A 140 5.59 -4.69 -19.64
CA ASP A 140 5.76 -5.95 -20.36
C ASP A 140 4.46 -6.50 -20.98
N GLY A 141 3.48 -5.63 -21.23
CA GLY A 141 2.23 -5.95 -21.90
C GLY A 141 0.98 -5.72 -21.03
N SER A 142 -0.19 -5.84 -21.65
CA SER A 142 -1.48 -5.59 -20.99
C SER A 142 -2.19 -6.90 -20.67
N VAL A 143 -3.01 -6.89 -19.60
CA VAL A 143 -3.87 -8.01 -19.19
C VAL A 143 -5.26 -7.50 -18.81
N ASN A 144 -6.29 -8.33 -19.06
CA ASN A 144 -7.68 -8.03 -18.70
C ASN A 144 -8.12 -8.87 -17.48
N SER A 145 -7.19 -9.09 -16.56
CA SER A 145 -7.40 -9.88 -15.33
C SER A 145 -6.79 -9.13 -14.16
N THR A 146 -7.35 -9.32 -12.97
CA THR A 146 -6.79 -8.85 -11.71
C THR A 146 -5.59 -9.68 -11.25
N THR A 147 -5.34 -10.83 -11.88
CA THR A 147 -4.22 -11.71 -11.54
C THR A 147 -3.33 -11.94 -12.74
N TYR A 148 -2.03 -11.94 -12.52
CA TYR A 148 -1.01 -12.28 -13.52
C TYR A 148 0.27 -12.77 -12.83
N GLN A 149 1.21 -13.29 -13.62
CA GLN A 149 2.44 -13.87 -13.14
C GLN A 149 3.64 -13.44 -13.99
N LYS A 150 4.79 -13.34 -13.38
CA LYS A 150 6.08 -13.15 -14.04
C LYS A 150 7.09 -14.17 -13.52
N ASN A 151 7.62 -14.99 -14.42
CA ASN A 151 8.74 -15.87 -14.13
C ASN A 151 10.06 -15.15 -14.40
N ASN A 152 11.08 -15.47 -13.62
CA ASN A 152 12.42 -14.92 -13.75
C ASN A 152 12.43 -13.39 -13.77
N LEU A 153 11.76 -12.78 -12.76
CA LEU A 153 11.74 -11.32 -12.60
C LEU A 153 13.18 -10.83 -12.35
N PRO A 154 13.75 -10.00 -13.22
CA PRO A 154 15.13 -9.54 -13.08
C PRO A 154 15.34 -8.70 -11.81
N ALA A 155 16.58 -8.66 -11.32
CA ALA A 155 16.98 -7.69 -10.32
C ALA A 155 16.72 -6.25 -10.83
N PHE A 156 16.39 -5.35 -9.92
CA PHE A 156 16.12 -3.93 -10.21
C PHE A 156 15.06 -3.71 -11.29
N THR A 157 13.99 -4.53 -11.27
CA THR A 157 12.88 -4.35 -12.22
C THR A 157 12.17 -3.03 -11.97
N TYR A 158 12.15 -2.16 -13.01
CA TYR A 158 11.42 -0.90 -13.04
C TYR A 158 10.07 -1.12 -13.73
N SER A 159 8.99 -1.21 -12.95
CA SER A 159 7.70 -1.74 -13.43
C SER A 159 6.49 -0.85 -13.08
N PRO A 160 6.39 0.38 -13.58
CA PRO A 160 5.14 1.13 -13.45
C PRO A 160 4.02 0.46 -14.24
N ALA A 161 2.81 0.49 -13.67
CA ALA A 161 1.61 -0.03 -14.30
C ALA A 161 0.41 0.86 -14.01
N THR A 162 -0.65 0.69 -14.81
CA THR A 162 -1.94 1.32 -14.54
C THR A 162 -3.05 0.31 -14.67
N ALA A 163 -3.92 0.21 -13.65
CA ALA A 163 -5.15 -0.54 -13.71
C ALA A 163 -6.32 0.42 -13.93
N THR A 164 -7.14 0.13 -14.96
CA THR A 164 -8.39 0.85 -15.21
C THR A 164 -9.54 -0.05 -14.80
N PHE A 165 -10.45 0.48 -13.99
CA PHE A 165 -11.62 -0.28 -13.52
C PHE A 165 -12.84 0.64 -13.38
N SER A 166 -14.02 0.07 -13.63
CA SER A 166 -15.30 0.74 -13.37
C SER A 166 -15.71 0.48 -11.92
N ALA A 167 -16.42 1.42 -11.32
CA ALA A 167 -17.03 1.26 -10.02
C ALA A 167 -18.51 1.59 -10.13
N VAL A 168 -19.36 0.75 -9.55
CA VAL A 168 -20.76 1.11 -9.30
C VAL A 168 -20.78 2.16 -8.18
N TYR A 169 -21.67 3.14 -8.27
CA TYR A 169 -21.73 4.33 -7.44
C TYR A 169 -21.47 4.08 -5.95
N GLY A 170 -20.56 4.87 -5.35
CA GLY A 170 -20.39 5.00 -3.91
C GLY A 170 -19.44 3.99 -3.25
N TYR A 171 -18.78 3.12 -3.98
CA TYR A 171 -17.90 2.11 -3.38
C TYR A 171 -16.50 2.63 -2.99
N ILE A 172 -15.99 3.67 -3.65
CA ILE A 172 -14.73 4.30 -3.23
C ILE A 172 -15.03 5.71 -2.75
N GLN A 173 -14.78 5.93 -1.47
CA GLN A 173 -14.91 7.23 -0.81
C GLN A 173 -13.57 7.97 -0.88
N ASP A 174 -13.26 8.50 -2.07
CA ASP A 174 -12.05 9.32 -2.24
C ASP A 174 -12.27 10.67 -1.56
N VAL A 175 -11.70 10.82 -0.37
CA VAL A 175 -11.80 12.03 0.44
C VAL A 175 -10.43 12.62 0.71
N ASN A 176 -10.36 13.94 0.69
CA ASN A 176 -9.22 14.69 1.16
C ASN A 176 -9.59 15.41 2.46
N ILE A 177 -8.74 15.29 3.49
CA ILE A 177 -8.87 15.99 4.76
C ILE A 177 -7.73 17.02 4.87
N PRO A 178 -7.84 18.19 4.22
CA PRO A 178 -6.76 19.17 4.20
C PRO A 178 -6.51 19.82 5.56
N THR A 179 -7.47 19.76 6.46
CA THR A 179 -7.36 20.37 7.78
C THR A 179 -8.00 19.51 8.85
N LEU A 180 -7.24 19.27 9.93
CA LEU A 180 -7.71 18.77 11.21
C LEU A 180 -7.23 19.73 12.30
N ASN A 181 -8.17 20.34 13.02
CA ASN A 181 -7.86 21.10 14.22
C ASN A 181 -8.33 20.33 15.45
N ARG A 182 -7.39 19.91 16.29
CA ARG A 182 -7.67 19.22 17.54
C ARG A 182 -7.41 20.14 18.72
N GLN A 183 -8.41 20.30 19.57
CA GLN A 183 -8.29 20.96 20.86
C GLN A 183 -8.41 19.91 21.97
N VAL A 184 -7.40 19.89 22.84
CA VAL A 184 -7.39 19.02 24.02
C VAL A 184 -7.42 19.90 25.27
N ASN A 185 -8.44 19.73 26.09
CA ASN A 185 -8.60 20.41 27.37
C ASN A 185 -8.45 19.42 28.52
N ILE A 186 -7.59 19.77 29.47
CA ILE A 186 -7.37 18.98 30.70
C ILE A 186 -7.92 19.81 31.88
N SER A 187 -8.94 19.29 32.54
CA SER A 187 -9.52 19.94 33.71
C SER A 187 -8.62 19.77 34.96
N PRO A 188 -8.78 20.60 35.99
CA PRO A 188 -8.07 20.42 37.28
C PRO A 188 -8.36 19.06 37.95
N SER A 189 -9.47 18.41 37.60
CA SER A 189 -9.83 17.06 38.10
C SER A 189 -9.16 15.94 37.31
N GLY A 190 -8.37 16.27 36.26
CA GLY A 190 -7.72 15.29 35.39
C GLY A 190 -8.64 14.77 34.27
N ALA A 191 -9.86 15.26 34.12
CA ALA A 191 -10.72 14.89 32.99
C ALA A 191 -10.17 15.50 31.69
N ILE A 192 -10.09 14.70 30.63
CA ILE A 192 -9.58 15.11 29.31
C ILE A 192 -10.76 15.17 28.35
N THR A 193 -10.95 16.32 27.70
CA THR A 193 -11.90 16.48 26.60
C THR A 193 -11.16 16.81 25.32
N CYS A 194 -11.57 16.17 24.22
CA CYS A 194 -11.02 16.41 22.90
C CYS A 194 -12.10 16.89 21.95
N THR A 195 -11.83 17.94 21.20
CA THR A 195 -12.69 18.42 20.11
C THR A 195 -11.90 18.41 18.82
N ASP A 196 -12.41 17.70 17.81
CA ASP A 196 -11.80 17.59 16.48
C ASP A 196 -12.69 18.29 15.45
N ASN A 197 -12.13 19.23 14.73
CA ASN A 197 -12.77 19.90 13.60
C ASN A 197 -12.06 19.47 12.31
N TYR A 198 -12.81 18.79 11.44
CA TYR A 198 -12.32 18.32 10.14
C TYR A 198 -12.85 19.19 9.00
N LYS A 199 -11.98 19.55 8.05
CA LYS A 199 -12.41 19.98 6.72
C LYS A 199 -12.29 18.78 5.80
N ILE A 200 -13.42 18.28 5.29
CA ILE A 200 -13.49 17.11 4.42
C ILE A 200 -13.91 17.55 3.03
N ILE A 201 -13.14 17.17 2.00
CA ILE A 201 -13.44 17.39 0.59
C ILE A 201 -13.72 16.03 -0.04
N ASN A 202 -14.89 15.87 -0.62
CA ASN A 202 -15.27 14.67 -1.37
C ASN A 202 -14.75 14.81 -2.81
N ASN A 203 -13.78 13.95 -3.19
CA ASN A 203 -13.25 13.86 -4.56
C ASN A 203 -13.89 12.70 -5.34
N SER A 204 -14.74 11.89 -4.69
CA SER A 204 -15.43 10.79 -5.35
C SER A 204 -16.50 11.27 -6.32
N THR A 205 -16.88 10.42 -7.27
CA THR A 205 -17.92 10.71 -8.27
C THR A 205 -19.35 10.71 -7.70
N SER A 206 -19.52 10.30 -6.45
CA SER A 206 -20.81 10.21 -5.76
C SER A 206 -20.81 10.96 -4.44
N SER A 207 -22.01 11.32 -3.95
CA SER A 207 -22.18 11.92 -2.63
C SER A 207 -21.82 10.91 -1.53
N ILE A 208 -21.15 11.38 -0.48
CA ILE A 208 -20.86 10.61 0.72
C ILE A 208 -21.85 11.05 1.79
N SER A 209 -22.64 10.12 2.31
CA SER A 209 -23.69 10.39 3.29
C SER A 209 -23.26 10.14 4.73
N SER A 210 -22.16 9.43 4.95
CA SER A 210 -21.67 9.09 6.29
C SER A 210 -20.17 8.89 6.31
N PHE A 211 -19.56 9.19 7.45
CA PHE A 211 -18.17 8.86 7.77
C PHE A 211 -18.10 8.08 9.07
N ILE A 212 -17.17 7.14 9.15
CA ILE A 212 -16.88 6.38 10.37
C ILE A 212 -15.57 6.90 10.94
N PHE A 213 -15.61 7.42 12.15
CA PHE A 213 -14.43 7.79 12.92
C PHE A 213 -14.21 6.77 14.04
N ASN A 214 -13.02 6.16 14.04
CA ASN A 214 -12.61 5.27 15.13
C ASN A 214 -12.06 6.11 16.28
N LEU A 215 -12.70 6.01 17.44
CA LEU A 215 -12.28 6.65 18.67
C LEU A 215 -11.48 5.66 19.56
N PRO A 216 -10.65 6.17 20.49
CA PRO A 216 -10.03 5.31 21.47
C PRO A 216 -11.06 4.46 22.22
N PRO A 217 -10.76 3.19 22.59
CA PRO A 217 -11.72 2.31 23.29
C PRO A 217 -12.23 2.86 24.62
N THR A 218 -11.49 3.81 25.20
CA THR A 218 -11.82 4.48 26.47
C THR A 218 -12.60 5.78 26.29
N ALA A 219 -12.92 6.17 25.06
CA ALA A 219 -13.71 7.38 24.82
C ALA A 219 -15.14 7.20 25.32
N THR A 220 -15.62 8.16 26.10
CA THR A 220 -17.00 8.24 26.64
C THR A 220 -17.61 9.58 26.30
N ASN A 221 -18.93 9.68 26.37
CA ASN A 221 -19.69 10.94 26.10
C ASN A 221 -19.33 11.56 24.74
N VAL A 222 -19.35 10.74 23.69
CA VAL A 222 -19.15 11.21 22.30
C VAL A 222 -20.41 11.94 21.83
N VAL A 223 -20.25 13.17 21.31
CA VAL A 223 -21.34 14.04 20.83
C VAL A 223 -21.09 14.38 19.36
#